data_0b0a5ea5b8a25079ad3fe39dd97db202
#
_entry.id   0b0a5ea5b8a25079ad3fe39dd97db202
#
_cell.length_a   1.000
_cell.length_b   1.000
_cell.length_c   1.000
_cell.angle_alpha   90.00
_cell.angle_beta   90.00
_cell.angle_gamma   90.00
#
_symmetry.space_group_name_H-M   'P 1'
#
loop_
_entity.id
_entity.type
_entity.pdbx_description
1 polymer ?
#
loop_
_entity_poly.entity_id
_entity_poly.type
_entity_poly.pdbx_seq_one_letter_code
_entity_poly.pdbx_strand_id
1 'polypeptide(L)'
;MRYTKRLYVDFHVLQTVPPSCVNRDDTGSPKTAVYGGAVRARVSSQAWKHAMRVMFTEEMSDAVETGYRTKKGTDLVAEQIKALAPDKDALKLAQKVIADAGIKSDDKGTKALFFMSTAQAKALAELAVEGCKDKKQYKEALKAAPSADMALFGRMVADDPSLNYDAAAQVAHSISTHTVQNEFDYFTAVDDCAPEDNAGAGHLGTVEYNSATLYRYATVNVLELVRTLGAEQAAQTVRAFGEAFIRSMPTGKQNSFANRTLPDAVYVTLRQDQPVNLCGAFEKPVRKSEEGYAEPSKMALKQYAKELYNTFAEAPEQSFTVGAGLEELAQPMPLNAMLAVLEKTVEEKLSGNEV
;
A
#
# COMPACT_ATOMS: atom_id res chain seq x y z
N MET A 1 28.03 -15.74 14.34
CA MET A 1 26.80 -15.89 13.52
C MET A 1 26.99 -15.01 12.27
N ARG A 2 26.96 -15.56 11.06
CA ARG A 2 26.91 -14.74 9.87
C ARG A 2 25.48 -14.18 9.77
N TYR A 3 25.31 -12.93 10.14
CA TYR A 3 24.07 -12.23 9.78
C TYR A 3 24.00 -12.21 8.25
N THR A 4 22.99 -12.81 7.68
CA THR A 4 22.64 -12.54 6.30
C THR A 4 22.41 -11.05 6.19
N LYS A 5 23.07 -10.40 5.24
CA LYS A 5 22.92 -8.97 4.96
C LYS A 5 21.44 -8.62 4.89
N ARG A 6 21.05 -7.51 5.49
CA ARG A 6 19.66 -7.03 5.57
C ARG A 6 19.65 -5.55 5.26
N LEU A 7 18.59 -5.09 4.62
CA LEU A 7 18.36 -3.67 4.39
C LEU A 7 16.85 -3.44 4.38
N TYR A 8 16.37 -2.69 5.38
CA TYR A 8 14.96 -2.35 5.52
C TYR A 8 14.78 -0.83 5.55
N VAL A 9 13.67 -0.37 4.99
CA VAL A 9 13.21 1.00 5.16
C VAL A 9 11.88 0.96 5.89
N ASP A 10 11.83 1.54 7.08
CA ASP A 10 10.62 1.66 7.90
C ASP A 10 10.02 3.04 7.75
N PHE A 11 8.72 3.10 7.59
CA PHE A 11 7.93 4.33 7.48
C PHE A 11 6.95 4.43 8.64
N HIS A 12 7.06 5.48 9.45
CA HIS A 12 6.18 5.80 10.55
C HIS A 12 5.49 7.12 10.26
N VAL A 13 4.16 7.13 10.25
CA VAL A 13 3.36 8.30 9.90
C VAL A 13 2.32 8.55 10.97
N LEU A 14 2.28 9.78 11.48
CA LEU A 14 1.18 10.30 12.28
C LEU A 14 0.31 11.19 11.40
N GLN A 15 -0.98 10.91 11.37
CA GLN A 15 -1.93 11.62 10.51
C GLN A 15 -3.26 11.83 11.23
N THR A 16 -3.61 13.09 11.45
CA THR A 16 -4.92 13.44 11.99
C THR A 16 -5.95 13.51 10.88
N VAL A 17 -7.03 12.76 11.08
CA VAL A 17 -8.16 12.69 10.16
C VAL A 17 -9.37 13.31 10.85
N PRO A 18 -10.04 14.30 10.23
CA PRO A 18 -11.23 14.94 10.77
C PRO A 18 -12.40 13.93 10.85
N PRO A 19 -13.57 14.33 11.40
CA PRO A 19 -14.76 13.49 11.37
C PRO A 19 -14.98 12.85 10.00
N SER A 20 -15.01 11.53 9.94
CA SER A 20 -15.07 10.77 8.69
C SER A 20 -15.29 9.28 8.89
N CYS A 21 -15.55 8.58 7.81
CA CYS A 21 -15.68 7.12 7.77
C CYS A 21 -14.74 6.54 6.68
N VAL A 22 -13.44 6.63 6.94
CA VAL A 22 -12.37 6.29 5.96
C VAL A 22 -12.42 4.84 5.51
N ASN A 23 -12.73 3.91 6.43
CA ASN A 23 -12.76 2.48 6.15
C ASN A 23 -13.89 1.82 6.96
N ARG A 24 -14.83 1.22 6.26
CA ARG A 24 -16.06 0.66 6.82
C ARG A 24 -15.98 -0.86 6.98
N ASP A 25 -16.73 -1.39 7.95
CA ASP A 25 -17.06 -2.79 8.02
C ASP A 25 -18.25 -3.15 7.12
N ASP A 26 -18.79 -4.34 7.25
CA ASP A 26 -19.94 -4.86 6.50
C ASP A 26 -21.28 -4.24 6.92
N THR A 27 -21.35 -3.64 8.10
CA THR A 27 -22.53 -2.89 8.58
C THR A 27 -22.54 -1.43 8.11
N GLY A 28 -21.43 -0.96 7.56
CA GLY A 28 -21.24 0.43 7.12
C GLY A 28 -20.62 1.34 8.17
N SER A 29 -20.32 0.82 9.36
CA SER A 29 -19.70 1.55 10.46
C SER A 29 -18.18 1.71 10.27
N PRO A 30 -17.54 2.76 10.83
CA PRO A 30 -16.10 2.87 10.84
C PRO A 30 -15.45 1.66 11.50
N LYS A 31 -14.46 1.06 10.85
CA LYS A 31 -13.72 -0.06 11.44
C LYS A 31 -13.00 0.36 12.71
N THR A 32 -13.11 -0.48 13.73
CA THR A 32 -12.41 -0.31 15.01
C THR A 32 -11.56 -1.53 15.33
N ALA A 33 -10.75 -1.42 16.37
CA ALA A 33 -10.03 -2.50 17.01
C ALA A 33 -9.86 -2.19 18.49
N VAL A 34 -9.68 -3.21 19.32
CA VAL A 34 -9.27 -3.03 20.72
C VAL A 34 -7.76 -3.17 20.79
N TYR A 35 -7.08 -2.16 21.34
CA TYR A 35 -5.65 -2.16 21.56
C TYR A 35 -5.32 -1.44 22.88
N GLY A 36 -4.50 -2.06 23.74
CA GLY A 36 -4.24 -1.56 25.10
C GLY A 36 -5.51 -1.42 25.93
N GLY A 37 -6.49 -2.32 25.75
CA GLY A 37 -7.78 -2.29 26.46
C GLY A 37 -8.75 -1.19 26.02
N ALA A 38 -8.42 -0.39 24.99
CA ALA A 38 -9.24 0.73 24.52
C ALA A 38 -9.67 0.56 23.06
N VAL A 39 -10.87 1.05 22.73
CA VAL A 39 -11.38 1.08 21.35
C VAL A 39 -10.60 2.12 20.53
N ARG A 40 -10.10 1.71 19.40
CA ARG A 40 -9.31 2.54 18.47
C ARG A 40 -10.00 2.59 17.10
N ALA A 41 -9.92 3.73 16.42
CA ALA A 41 -10.18 3.77 15.00
C ALA A 41 -9.16 2.91 14.26
N ARG A 42 -9.59 2.18 13.23
CA ARG A 42 -8.73 1.31 12.44
C ARG A 42 -8.97 1.48 10.95
N VAL A 43 -7.90 1.63 10.21
CA VAL A 43 -7.94 1.53 8.74
C VAL A 43 -7.13 0.31 8.31
N SER A 44 -7.74 -0.58 7.54
CA SER A 44 -7.11 -1.85 7.19
C SER A 44 -5.91 -1.68 6.26
N SER A 45 -4.93 -2.58 6.37
CA SER A 45 -3.79 -2.62 5.46
C SER A 45 -4.19 -2.76 4.00
N GLN A 46 -5.30 -3.47 3.73
CA GLN A 46 -5.83 -3.63 2.37
C GLN A 46 -6.33 -2.30 1.81
N ALA A 47 -6.98 -1.47 2.64
CA ALA A 47 -7.44 -0.15 2.20
C ALA A 47 -6.26 0.76 1.86
N TRP A 48 -5.20 0.77 2.70
CA TRP A 48 -3.97 1.50 2.42
C TRP A 48 -3.27 1.01 1.15
N LYS A 49 -3.05 -0.30 1.01
CA LYS A 49 -2.44 -0.88 -0.19
C LYS A 49 -3.23 -0.58 -1.47
N HIS A 50 -4.56 -0.56 -1.38
CA HIS A 50 -5.40 -0.18 -2.51
C HIS A 50 -5.21 1.29 -2.88
N ALA A 51 -5.26 2.21 -1.90
CA ALA A 51 -5.02 3.64 -2.13
C ALA A 51 -3.64 3.91 -2.76
N MET A 52 -2.60 3.22 -2.28
CA MET A 52 -1.25 3.30 -2.86
C MET A 52 -1.23 2.82 -4.31
N ARG A 53 -1.86 1.69 -4.62
CA ARG A 53 -1.92 1.17 -6.00
C ARG A 53 -2.68 2.09 -6.94
N VAL A 54 -3.77 2.71 -6.48
CA VAL A 54 -4.49 3.75 -7.26
C VAL A 54 -3.55 4.91 -7.56
N MET A 55 -2.83 5.41 -6.56
CA MET A 55 -1.87 6.50 -6.75
C MET A 55 -0.73 6.11 -7.72
N PHE A 56 -0.19 4.89 -7.64
CA PHE A 56 0.79 4.41 -8.60
C PHE A 56 0.27 4.47 -10.04
N THR A 57 -0.99 4.07 -10.26
CA THR A 57 -1.58 4.00 -11.59
C THR A 57 -1.98 5.38 -12.13
N GLU A 58 -2.54 6.25 -11.29
CA GLU A 58 -3.15 7.52 -11.71
C GLU A 58 -2.19 8.71 -11.65
N GLU A 59 -1.27 8.73 -10.66
CA GLU A 59 -0.42 9.89 -10.40
C GLU A 59 1.08 9.62 -10.63
N MET A 60 1.51 8.34 -10.69
CA MET A 60 2.92 7.95 -10.72
C MET A 60 3.25 6.96 -11.84
N SER A 61 2.42 6.86 -12.87
CA SER A 61 2.58 5.90 -13.99
C SER A 61 3.90 6.04 -14.74
N ASP A 62 4.49 7.22 -14.76
CA ASP A 62 5.79 7.47 -15.40
C ASP A 62 6.98 6.97 -14.54
N ALA A 63 6.77 6.83 -13.23
CA ALA A 63 7.80 6.41 -12.28
C ALA A 63 7.71 4.94 -11.87
N VAL A 64 6.51 4.35 -11.94
CA VAL A 64 6.24 3.01 -11.43
C VAL A 64 5.37 2.23 -12.41
N GLU A 65 5.90 1.14 -12.97
CA GLU A 65 5.08 0.20 -13.72
C GLU A 65 4.20 -0.61 -12.77
N THR A 66 2.89 -0.60 -13.02
CA THR A 66 1.89 -1.36 -12.26
C THR A 66 1.30 -2.50 -13.05
N GLY A 67 0.94 -3.58 -12.36
CA GLY A 67 0.25 -4.72 -12.95
C GLY A 67 -1.26 -4.65 -12.79
N TYR A 68 -1.94 -5.53 -13.51
CA TYR A 68 -3.39 -5.67 -13.46
C TYR A 68 -3.81 -6.85 -12.58
N ARG A 69 -4.60 -6.59 -11.58
CA ARG A 69 -5.22 -7.62 -10.74
C ARG A 69 -6.66 -7.86 -11.23
N THR A 70 -6.84 -8.83 -12.12
CA THR A 70 -8.08 -8.98 -12.86
C THR A 70 -8.42 -10.44 -13.15
N LYS A 71 -9.70 -10.73 -13.46
CA LYS A 71 -10.13 -11.97 -14.11
C LYS A 71 -9.97 -11.93 -15.63
N LYS A 72 -9.73 -10.75 -16.19
CA LYS A 72 -9.54 -10.54 -17.63
C LYS A 72 -8.08 -10.73 -18.10
N GLY A 73 -7.33 -11.62 -17.42
CA GLY A 73 -5.95 -11.90 -17.79
C GLY A 73 -5.79 -12.40 -19.23
N THR A 74 -6.79 -13.13 -19.74
CA THR A 74 -6.84 -13.59 -21.13
C THR A 74 -6.95 -12.42 -22.09
N ASP A 75 -7.77 -11.40 -21.77
CA ASP A 75 -7.96 -10.21 -22.62
C ASP A 75 -6.68 -9.39 -22.72
N LEU A 76 -5.94 -9.23 -21.60
CA LEU A 76 -4.65 -8.54 -21.58
C LEU A 76 -3.64 -9.20 -22.54
N VAL A 77 -3.57 -10.52 -22.54
CA VAL A 77 -2.69 -11.25 -23.48
C VAL A 77 -3.20 -11.15 -24.90
N ALA A 78 -4.52 -11.22 -25.11
CA ALA A 78 -5.12 -11.08 -26.45
C ALA A 78 -4.86 -9.71 -27.07
N GLU A 79 -4.91 -8.63 -26.30
CA GLU A 79 -4.56 -7.29 -26.74
C GLU A 79 -3.12 -7.22 -27.26
N GLN A 80 -2.17 -7.83 -26.53
CA GLN A 80 -0.76 -7.89 -26.95
C GLN A 80 -0.59 -8.75 -28.20
N ILE A 81 -1.27 -9.90 -28.32
CA ILE A 81 -1.25 -10.74 -29.52
C ILE A 81 -1.79 -9.96 -30.73
N LYS A 82 -2.89 -9.22 -30.56
CA LYS A 82 -3.50 -8.42 -31.64
C LYS A 82 -2.55 -7.31 -32.11
N ALA A 83 -1.78 -6.72 -31.22
CA ALA A 83 -0.77 -5.71 -31.58
C ALA A 83 0.40 -6.32 -32.35
N LEU A 84 0.83 -7.55 -32.04
CA LEU A 84 1.94 -8.24 -32.68
C LEU A 84 1.57 -8.95 -33.97
N ALA A 85 0.34 -9.51 -34.07
CA ALA A 85 -0.13 -10.33 -35.15
C ALA A 85 -1.64 -10.09 -35.40
N PRO A 86 -2.04 -9.00 -36.09
CA PRO A 86 -3.44 -8.63 -36.25
C PRO A 86 -4.29 -9.67 -36.97
N ASP A 87 -3.68 -10.49 -37.82
CA ASP A 87 -4.35 -11.50 -38.66
C ASP A 87 -4.65 -12.82 -37.89
N LYS A 88 -4.16 -12.97 -36.68
CA LYS A 88 -4.39 -14.18 -35.87
C LYS A 88 -5.63 -14.04 -34.98
N ASP A 89 -6.26 -15.18 -34.66
CA ASP A 89 -7.32 -15.24 -33.64
C ASP A 89 -6.69 -15.04 -32.22
N ALA A 90 -6.56 -13.78 -31.85
CA ALA A 90 -5.86 -13.36 -30.65
C ALA A 90 -6.49 -13.93 -29.39
N LEU A 91 -7.82 -13.97 -29.29
CA LEU A 91 -8.51 -14.46 -28.09
C LEU A 91 -8.30 -15.98 -27.91
N LYS A 92 -8.43 -16.75 -28.98
CA LYS A 92 -8.21 -18.20 -28.94
C LYS A 92 -6.77 -18.56 -28.60
N LEU A 93 -5.81 -17.82 -29.13
CA LEU A 93 -4.40 -18.00 -28.78
C LEU A 93 -4.12 -17.63 -27.33
N ALA A 94 -4.65 -16.51 -26.82
CA ALA A 94 -4.50 -16.09 -25.42
C ALA A 94 -5.09 -17.13 -24.45
N GLN A 95 -6.29 -17.64 -24.73
CA GLN A 95 -6.91 -18.70 -23.92
C GLN A 95 -6.01 -19.94 -23.83
N LYS A 96 -5.46 -20.37 -24.96
CA LYS A 96 -4.54 -21.51 -25.02
C LYS A 96 -3.28 -21.25 -24.20
N VAL A 97 -2.65 -20.09 -24.34
CA VAL A 97 -1.40 -19.75 -23.66
C VAL A 97 -1.60 -19.65 -22.16
N ILE A 98 -2.68 -19.02 -21.68
CA ILE A 98 -3.02 -18.93 -20.27
C ILE A 98 -3.23 -20.33 -19.67
N ALA A 99 -3.92 -21.22 -20.39
CA ALA A 99 -4.11 -22.61 -19.96
C ALA A 99 -2.78 -23.40 -19.95
N ASP A 100 -1.93 -23.23 -20.98
CA ASP A 100 -0.61 -23.87 -21.07
C ASP A 100 0.36 -23.33 -19.98
N ALA A 101 0.22 -22.09 -19.57
CA ALA A 101 0.93 -21.51 -18.43
C ALA A 101 0.44 -22.01 -17.07
N GLY A 102 -0.62 -22.82 -17.02
CA GLY A 102 -1.15 -23.44 -15.81
C GLY A 102 -2.21 -22.62 -15.07
N ILE A 103 -2.71 -21.56 -15.66
CA ILE A 103 -3.77 -20.73 -15.08
C ILE A 103 -5.13 -21.24 -15.56
N LYS A 104 -6.01 -21.60 -14.62
CA LYS A 104 -7.37 -22.03 -14.94
C LYS A 104 -8.20 -20.87 -15.47
N SER A 105 -8.73 -21.03 -16.66
CA SER A 105 -9.59 -20.03 -17.34
C SER A 105 -10.80 -20.71 -17.97
N ASP A 106 -11.81 -19.93 -18.26
CA ASP A 106 -13.00 -20.27 -19.05
C ASP A 106 -13.30 -19.17 -20.07
N ASP A 107 -14.44 -19.22 -20.73
CA ASP A 107 -14.84 -18.23 -21.75
C ASP A 107 -15.01 -16.81 -21.19
N LYS A 108 -15.10 -16.65 -19.86
CA LYS A 108 -15.25 -15.37 -19.17
C LYS A 108 -13.94 -14.81 -18.60
N GLY A 109 -12.83 -15.56 -18.75
CA GLY A 109 -11.50 -15.19 -18.26
C GLY A 109 -10.91 -16.16 -17.25
N THR A 110 -10.01 -15.70 -16.38
CA THR A 110 -9.41 -16.54 -15.33
C THR A 110 -10.41 -16.82 -14.20
N LYS A 111 -10.44 -18.06 -13.66
CA LYS A 111 -11.38 -18.43 -12.59
C LYS A 111 -11.19 -17.64 -11.31
N ALA A 112 -9.95 -17.29 -10.98
CA ALA A 112 -9.59 -16.43 -9.85
C ALA A 112 -9.02 -15.11 -10.36
N LEU A 113 -8.98 -14.08 -9.50
CA LEU A 113 -8.23 -12.86 -9.79
C LEU A 113 -6.75 -13.24 -9.96
N PHE A 114 -6.22 -12.91 -11.11
CA PHE A 114 -4.80 -13.10 -11.42
C PHE A 114 -4.10 -11.74 -11.51
N PHE A 115 -2.88 -11.68 -10.98
CA PHE A 115 -2.08 -10.48 -10.99
C PHE A 115 -0.97 -10.62 -12.03
N MET A 116 -0.98 -9.79 -13.09
CA MET A 116 -0.06 -9.85 -14.23
C MET A 116 0.45 -8.47 -14.58
N SER A 117 1.75 -8.35 -14.85
CA SER A 117 2.35 -7.14 -15.41
C SER A 117 2.09 -7.06 -16.92
N THR A 118 2.19 -5.85 -17.49
CA THR A 118 2.14 -5.64 -18.95
C THR A 118 3.27 -6.40 -19.65
N ALA A 119 4.47 -6.40 -19.04
CA ALA A 119 5.62 -7.12 -19.59
C ALA A 119 5.39 -8.63 -19.63
N GLN A 120 4.77 -9.22 -18.59
CA GLN A 120 4.39 -10.64 -18.57
C GLN A 120 3.35 -10.97 -19.65
N ALA A 121 2.33 -10.11 -19.82
CA ALA A 121 1.33 -10.30 -20.88
C ALA A 121 1.96 -10.25 -22.28
N LYS A 122 2.90 -9.31 -22.50
CA LYS A 122 3.65 -9.19 -23.74
C LYS A 122 4.51 -10.41 -24.01
N ALA A 123 5.29 -10.87 -23.03
CA ALA A 123 6.12 -12.06 -23.19
C ALA A 123 5.31 -13.32 -23.53
N LEU A 124 4.14 -13.50 -22.91
CA LEU A 124 3.21 -14.56 -23.25
C LEU A 124 2.69 -14.43 -24.71
N ALA A 125 2.41 -13.22 -25.15
CA ALA A 125 1.93 -12.94 -26.50
C ALA A 125 3.01 -13.23 -27.55
N GLU A 126 4.25 -12.84 -27.31
CA GLU A 126 5.40 -13.12 -28.18
C GLU A 126 5.57 -14.63 -28.37
N LEU A 127 5.62 -15.40 -27.29
CA LEU A 127 5.69 -16.87 -27.34
C LEU A 127 4.50 -17.48 -28.10
N ALA A 128 3.30 -16.93 -27.93
CA ALA A 128 2.10 -17.38 -28.64
C ALA A 128 2.19 -17.15 -30.15
N VAL A 129 2.68 -15.97 -30.56
CA VAL A 129 2.83 -15.59 -31.99
C VAL A 129 3.90 -16.41 -32.66
N GLU A 130 5.00 -16.74 -31.97
CA GLU A 130 6.08 -17.63 -32.41
C GLU A 130 5.63 -19.11 -32.50
N GLY A 131 4.50 -19.46 -31.92
CA GLY A 131 3.98 -20.82 -31.93
C GLY A 131 4.67 -21.76 -30.96
N CYS A 132 5.20 -21.20 -29.87
CA CYS A 132 5.84 -22.00 -28.79
C CYS A 132 4.91 -23.10 -28.30
N LYS A 133 5.45 -24.31 -28.08
CA LYS A 133 4.72 -25.48 -27.54
C LYS A 133 5.20 -25.89 -26.17
N ASP A 134 6.27 -25.25 -25.68
CA ASP A 134 6.87 -25.56 -24.38
C ASP A 134 6.17 -24.81 -23.25
N LYS A 135 5.39 -25.56 -22.46
CA LYS A 135 4.68 -25.04 -21.28
C LYS A 135 5.60 -24.43 -20.23
N LYS A 136 6.86 -24.85 -20.17
CA LYS A 136 7.83 -24.28 -19.20
C LYS A 136 8.16 -22.83 -19.56
N GLN A 137 8.31 -22.50 -20.84
CA GLN A 137 8.60 -21.15 -21.29
C GLN A 137 7.45 -20.18 -20.95
N TYR A 138 6.20 -20.62 -21.05
CA TYR A 138 5.05 -19.81 -20.61
C TYR A 138 5.06 -19.55 -19.10
N LYS A 139 5.43 -20.55 -18.29
CA LYS A 139 5.57 -20.36 -16.84
C LYS A 139 6.72 -19.44 -16.48
N GLU A 140 7.84 -19.53 -17.19
CA GLU A 140 8.99 -18.65 -17.02
C GLU A 140 8.65 -17.21 -17.40
N ALA A 141 7.91 -16.99 -18.48
CA ALA A 141 7.41 -15.68 -18.86
C ALA A 141 6.51 -15.05 -17.76
N LEU A 142 5.70 -15.86 -17.06
CA LEU A 142 4.92 -15.39 -15.92
C LEU A 142 5.76 -15.13 -14.66
N LYS A 143 6.96 -15.69 -14.56
CA LYS A 143 7.90 -15.46 -13.47
C LYS A 143 8.88 -14.33 -13.74
N ALA A 144 9.03 -13.94 -14.98
CA ALA A 144 9.91 -12.83 -15.37
C ALA A 144 9.19 -11.49 -15.28
N ALA A 145 9.94 -10.41 -15.17
CA ALA A 145 9.49 -9.02 -15.26
C ALA A 145 8.19 -8.71 -14.46
N PRO A 146 8.16 -8.93 -13.15
CA PRO A 146 7.03 -8.51 -12.33
C PRO A 146 6.97 -6.97 -12.29
N SER A 147 5.77 -6.43 -12.14
CA SER A 147 5.59 -4.99 -11.88
C SER A 147 6.02 -4.62 -10.45
N ALA A 148 6.31 -3.34 -10.23
CA ALA A 148 6.76 -2.83 -8.93
C ALA A 148 5.73 -3.11 -7.81
N ASP A 149 4.43 -2.95 -8.09
CA ASP A 149 3.38 -3.24 -7.11
C ASP A 149 3.23 -4.76 -6.85
N MET A 150 3.58 -5.61 -7.82
CA MET A 150 3.65 -7.05 -7.60
C MET A 150 4.84 -7.42 -6.70
N ALA A 151 6.01 -6.83 -6.93
CA ALA A 151 7.18 -7.04 -6.07
C ALA A 151 6.95 -6.53 -4.64
N LEU A 152 6.28 -5.38 -4.49
CA LEU A 152 5.96 -4.80 -3.19
C LEU A 152 4.92 -5.62 -2.41
N PHE A 153 3.81 -6.00 -3.05
CA PHE A 153 2.63 -6.54 -2.33
C PHE A 153 2.43 -8.03 -2.50
N GLY A 154 3.25 -8.65 -3.32
CA GLY A 154 3.22 -10.09 -3.56
C GLY A 154 2.11 -10.53 -4.54
N ARG A 155 2.27 -11.76 -5.03
CA ARG A 155 1.26 -12.46 -5.80
C ARG A 155 1.09 -13.87 -5.26
N MET A 156 -0.16 -14.24 -4.95
CA MET A 156 -0.52 -15.61 -4.62
C MET A 156 -1.31 -16.20 -5.78
N VAL A 157 -0.89 -17.37 -6.26
CA VAL A 157 -1.56 -18.15 -7.30
C VAL A 157 -1.92 -19.49 -6.68
N ALA A 158 -3.20 -19.69 -6.36
CA ALA A 158 -3.67 -20.89 -5.68
C ALA A 158 -3.51 -22.15 -6.54
N ASP A 159 -3.63 -22.02 -7.86
CA ASP A 159 -3.53 -23.15 -8.80
C ASP A 159 -2.08 -23.62 -9.02
N ASP A 160 -1.11 -22.72 -8.88
CA ASP A 160 0.32 -23.01 -9.07
C ASP A 160 1.19 -22.16 -8.14
N PRO A 161 1.56 -22.64 -6.94
CA PRO A 161 2.40 -21.91 -6.00
C PRO A 161 3.78 -21.53 -6.55
N SER A 162 4.25 -22.19 -7.63
CA SER A 162 5.52 -21.86 -8.26
C SER A 162 5.51 -20.48 -8.96
N LEU A 163 4.32 -19.89 -9.15
CA LEU A 163 4.10 -18.56 -9.72
C LEU A 163 3.94 -17.47 -8.64
N ASN A 164 4.05 -17.84 -7.35
CA ASN A 164 3.95 -16.86 -6.27
C ASN A 164 5.15 -15.92 -6.26
N TYR A 165 4.89 -14.68 -5.83
CA TYR A 165 5.91 -13.73 -5.42
C TYR A 165 5.74 -13.39 -3.94
N ASP A 166 6.83 -13.43 -3.21
CA ASP A 166 6.86 -12.93 -1.83
C ASP A 166 6.79 -11.40 -1.84
N ALA A 167 6.06 -10.84 -0.88
CA ALA A 167 5.92 -9.42 -0.75
C ALA A 167 7.16 -8.80 -0.11
N ALA A 168 7.80 -7.84 -0.77
CA ALA A 168 8.90 -7.07 -0.19
C ALA A 168 8.41 -6.06 0.86
N ALA A 169 7.16 -5.59 0.78
CA ALA A 169 6.60 -4.62 1.70
C ALA A 169 5.57 -5.25 2.66
N GLN A 170 5.63 -4.81 3.91
CA GLN A 170 4.61 -5.09 4.92
C GLN A 170 3.95 -3.75 5.29
N VAL A 171 2.63 -3.69 5.21
CA VAL A 171 1.83 -2.51 5.60
C VAL A 171 0.92 -2.92 6.74
N ALA A 172 1.04 -2.25 7.87
CA ALA A 172 0.21 -2.51 9.04
C ALA A 172 -1.22 -1.98 8.87
N HIS A 173 -2.16 -2.54 9.62
CA HIS A 173 -3.40 -1.82 9.92
C HIS A 173 -3.03 -0.56 10.70
N SER A 174 -3.49 0.61 10.29
CA SER A 174 -3.33 1.80 11.11
C SER A 174 -4.36 1.81 12.24
N ILE A 175 -3.97 2.34 13.37
CA ILE A 175 -4.84 2.52 14.54
C ILE A 175 -4.75 3.96 15.04
N SER A 176 -5.79 4.43 15.72
CA SER A 176 -5.71 5.71 16.41
C SER A 176 -4.75 5.63 17.60
N THR A 177 -3.99 6.70 17.81
CA THR A 177 -3.08 6.83 18.98
C THR A 177 -3.84 6.96 20.29
N HIS A 178 -5.11 7.34 20.24
CA HIS A 178 -6.02 7.59 21.36
C HIS A 178 -7.30 6.76 21.23
N THR A 179 -8.06 6.69 22.30
CA THR A 179 -9.40 6.09 22.32
C THR A 179 -10.34 6.89 21.43
N VAL A 180 -11.17 6.20 20.65
CA VAL A 180 -12.23 6.81 19.85
C VAL A 180 -13.60 6.33 20.29
N GLN A 181 -14.59 7.17 20.00
CA GLN A 181 -15.99 6.84 20.10
C GLN A 181 -16.64 7.16 18.75
N ASN A 182 -17.48 6.26 18.23
CA ASN A 182 -18.24 6.55 17.03
C ASN A 182 -19.36 7.53 17.38
N GLU A 183 -19.58 8.45 16.46
CA GLU A 183 -20.64 9.44 16.45
C GLU A 183 -21.60 9.13 15.31
N PHE A 184 -22.81 9.67 15.37
CA PHE A 184 -23.87 9.38 14.43
C PHE A 184 -24.37 10.67 13.81
N ASP A 185 -24.49 10.69 12.50
CA ASP A 185 -25.14 11.76 11.75
C ASP A 185 -26.41 11.21 11.12
N TYR A 186 -27.50 11.91 11.37
CA TYR A 186 -28.80 11.61 10.81
C TYR A 186 -29.01 12.48 9.58
N PHE A 187 -29.38 11.88 8.47
CA PHE A 187 -29.63 12.60 7.22
C PHE A 187 -30.96 12.23 6.59
N THR A 188 -31.54 13.19 5.87
CA THR A 188 -32.78 13.03 5.11
C THR A 188 -32.57 13.52 3.68
N ALA A 189 -33.29 12.94 2.73
CA ALA A 189 -33.38 13.48 1.38
C ALA A 189 -34.67 14.32 1.28
N VAL A 190 -34.54 15.54 0.75
CA VAL A 190 -35.66 16.43 0.46
C VAL A 190 -36.11 16.18 -0.98
N ASP A 191 -37.39 16.06 -1.21
CA ASP A 191 -37.98 16.00 -2.55
C ASP A 191 -38.31 17.42 -3.04
N ASP A 192 -37.54 17.91 -3.98
CA ASP A 192 -37.69 19.28 -4.53
C ASP A 192 -39.00 19.51 -5.27
N CYS A 193 -39.74 18.44 -5.58
CA CYS A 193 -41.02 18.47 -6.25
C CYS A 193 -42.20 18.10 -5.35
N ALA A 194 -41.96 17.83 -4.08
CA ALA A 194 -43.05 17.49 -3.12
C ALA A 194 -43.93 18.72 -2.83
N PRO A 195 -45.26 18.52 -2.59
CA PRO A 195 -46.12 19.59 -2.08
C PRO A 195 -45.64 20.15 -0.75
N GLU A 196 -45.80 21.45 -0.52
CA GLU A 196 -45.31 22.16 0.68
C GLU A 196 -45.73 21.54 2.02
N ASP A 197 -46.86 20.87 2.06
CA ASP A 197 -47.42 20.21 3.27
C ASP A 197 -46.86 18.80 3.50
N ASN A 198 -46.07 18.26 2.59
CA ASN A 198 -45.46 16.95 2.71
C ASN A 198 -43.99 16.94 2.27
N ALA A 199 -43.21 17.87 2.75
CA ALA A 199 -41.75 17.91 2.62
C ALA A 199 -41.07 16.75 3.39
N GLY A 200 -41.83 15.70 3.70
CA GLY A 200 -41.35 14.50 4.36
C GLY A 200 -40.25 13.83 3.55
N ALA A 201 -39.19 13.51 4.22
CA ALA A 201 -37.99 12.90 3.70
C ALA A 201 -38.32 11.64 2.88
N GLY A 202 -38.01 11.67 1.62
CA GLY A 202 -38.08 10.49 0.74
C GLY A 202 -37.15 9.36 1.17
N HIS A 203 -36.15 9.67 2.01
CA HIS A 203 -35.22 8.71 2.58
C HIS A 203 -34.65 9.21 3.90
N LEU A 204 -34.68 8.35 4.92
CA LEU A 204 -34.04 8.57 6.22
C LEU A 204 -32.88 7.62 6.39
N GLY A 205 -31.73 8.12 6.84
CA GLY A 205 -30.58 7.29 7.11
C GLY A 205 -29.72 7.82 8.25
N THR A 206 -28.83 6.97 8.73
CA THR A 206 -27.83 7.31 9.75
C THR A 206 -26.46 6.93 9.22
N VAL A 207 -25.47 7.80 9.37
CA VAL A 207 -24.06 7.57 9.06
C VAL A 207 -23.28 7.61 10.35
N GLU A 208 -22.46 6.58 10.57
CA GLU A 208 -21.50 6.58 11.65
C GLU A 208 -20.17 7.14 11.17
N TYR A 209 -19.50 7.90 12.02
CA TYR A 209 -18.19 8.48 11.77
C TYR A 209 -17.36 8.59 13.04
N ASN A 210 -16.07 8.83 12.91
CA ASN A 210 -15.20 9.21 14.02
C ASN A 210 -14.06 10.13 13.51
N SER A 211 -13.36 10.77 14.43
CA SER A 211 -12.12 11.48 14.14
C SER A 211 -10.97 10.83 14.88
N ALA A 212 -9.77 10.86 14.30
CA ALA A 212 -8.63 10.18 14.89
C ALA A 212 -7.29 10.73 14.41
N THR A 213 -6.31 10.79 15.33
CA THR A 213 -4.90 10.82 14.96
C THR A 213 -4.45 9.37 14.80
N LEU A 214 -4.15 8.98 13.55
CA LEU A 214 -3.74 7.63 13.19
C LEU A 214 -2.23 7.48 13.24
N TYR A 215 -1.75 6.36 13.80
CA TYR A 215 -0.41 5.86 13.56
C TYR A 215 -0.44 4.84 12.42
N ARG A 216 0.41 5.08 11.41
CA ARG A 216 0.56 4.23 10.23
C ARG A 216 2.00 3.73 10.18
N TYR A 217 2.16 2.45 9.89
CA TYR A 217 3.47 1.82 9.76
C TYR A 217 3.54 0.95 8.51
N ALA A 218 4.67 1.02 7.84
CA ALA A 218 5.05 0.09 6.80
C ALA A 218 6.56 -0.13 6.81
N THR A 219 6.99 -1.29 6.33
CA THR A 219 8.40 -1.60 6.09
C THR A 219 8.60 -2.18 4.71
N VAL A 220 9.74 -1.91 4.10
CA VAL A 220 10.17 -2.45 2.81
C VAL A 220 11.50 -3.19 3.00
N ASN A 221 11.54 -4.46 2.64
CA ASN A 221 12.77 -5.23 2.49
C ASN A 221 13.40 -4.89 1.13
N VAL A 222 14.43 -4.05 1.16
CA VAL A 222 15.09 -3.56 -0.06
C VAL A 222 15.77 -4.69 -0.83
N LEU A 223 16.40 -5.65 -0.12
CA LEU A 223 17.09 -6.77 -0.77
C LEU A 223 16.13 -7.71 -1.49
N GLU A 224 14.91 -7.85 -0.99
CA GLU A 224 13.85 -8.60 -1.68
C GLU A 224 13.40 -7.90 -2.96
N LEU A 225 13.32 -6.55 -2.95
CA LEU A 225 13.09 -5.78 -4.18
C LEU A 225 14.24 -5.94 -5.18
N VAL A 226 15.50 -5.89 -4.71
CA VAL A 226 16.68 -6.11 -5.58
C VAL A 226 16.64 -7.48 -6.23
N ARG A 227 16.28 -8.51 -5.47
CA ARG A 227 16.14 -9.87 -5.99
C ARG A 227 15.10 -9.97 -7.10
N THR A 228 14.05 -9.15 -7.01
CA THR A 228 12.89 -9.22 -7.89
C THR A 228 12.98 -8.25 -9.06
N LEU A 229 13.46 -7.03 -8.85
CA LEU A 229 13.45 -5.93 -9.81
C LEU A 229 14.85 -5.49 -10.27
N GLY A 230 15.91 -5.91 -9.58
CA GLY A 230 17.26 -5.34 -9.76
C GLY A 230 17.49 -4.08 -8.91
N ALA A 231 18.76 -3.66 -8.80
CA ALA A 231 19.15 -2.62 -7.82
C ALA A 231 18.59 -1.23 -8.16
N GLU A 232 18.65 -0.80 -9.41
CA GLU A 232 18.17 0.51 -9.86
C GLU A 232 16.67 0.65 -9.64
N GLN A 233 15.88 -0.29 -10.13
CA GLN A 233 14.43 -0.28 -9.98
C GLN A 233 14.00 -0.45 -8.51
N ALA A 234 14.79 -1.15 -7.69
CA ALA A 234 14.50 -1.29 -6.27
C ALA A 234 14.58 0.05 -5.54
N ALA A 235 15.60 0.89 -5.78
CA ALA A 235 15.71 2.21 -5.17
C ALA A 235 14.57 3.14 -5.59
N GLN A 236 14.26 3.21 -6.87
CA GLN A 236 13.12 3.96 -7.41
C GLN A 236 11.79 3.49 -6.80
N THR A 237 11.62 2.16 -6.65
CA THR A 237 10.42 1.57 -6.07
C THR A 237 10.28 1.91 -4.58
N VAL A 238 11.38 1.95 -3.82
CA VAL A 238 11.37 2.39 -2.40
C VAL A 238 10.92 3.85 -2.29
N ARG A 239 11.44 4.73 -3.13
CA ARG A 239 11.01 6.13 -3.20
C ARG A 239 9.53 6.25 -3.50
N ALA A 240 9.08 5.61 -4.58
CA ALA A 240 7.68 5.63 -5.01
C ALA A 240 6.75 5.04 -3.93
N PHE A 241 7.16 3.95 -3.26
CA PHE A 241 6.44 3.39 -2.13
C PHE A 241 6.30 4.40 -1.00
N GLY A 242 7.40 5.07 -0.62
CA GLY A 242 7.40 6.10 0.42
C GLY A 242 6.45 7.25 0.10
N GLU A 243 6.50 7.78 -1.14
CA GLU A 243 5.61 8.83 -1.60
C GLU A 243 4.15 8.39 -1.54
N ALA A 244 3.82 7.23 -2.12
CA ALA A 244 2.46 6.72 -2.12
C ALA A 244 1.97 6.37 -0.71
N PHE A 245 2.81 5.80 0.16
CA PHE A 245 2.45 5.52 1.54
C PHE A 245 2.15 6.78 2.34
N ILE A 246 2.88 7.87 2.13
CA ILE A 246 2.71 9.13 2.85
C ILE A 246 1.49 9.91 2.31
N ARG A 247 1.33 10.02 0.99
CA ARG A 247 0.37 10.93 0.34
C ARG A 247 -0.98 10.30 0.04
N SER A 248 -1.04 8.98 -0.19
CA SER A 248 -2.31 8.32 -0.53
C SER A 248 -3.23 8.19 0.70
N MET A 249 -4.53 8.19 0.44
CA MET A 249 -5.54 7.98 1.45
C MET A 249 -6.73 7.18 0.89
N PRO A 250 -7.28 6.22 1.64
CA PRO A 250 -8.51 5.54 1.24
C PRO A 250 -9.68 6.52 1.10
N THR A 251 -10.51 6.30 0.11
CA THR A 251 -11.57 7.23 -0.32
C THR A 251 -12.93 7.00 0.35
N GLY A 252 -12.97 6.25 1.46
CA GLY A 252 -14.22 5.94 2.16
C GLY A 252 -14.98 7.21 2.56
N LYS A 253 -16.22 7.35 2.07
CA LYS A 253 -17.11 8.50 2.33
C LYS A 253 -16.47 9.88 2.04
N GLN A 254 -15.43 9.95 1.19
CA GLN A 254 -14.70 11.17 0.90
C GLN A 254 -15.59 12.30 0.38
N ASN A 255 -16.59 11.99 -0.46
CA ASN A 255 -17.49 12.99 -1.00
C ASN A 255 -18.38 13.64 0.06
N SER A 256 -18.69 12.91 1.15
CA SER A 256 -19.53 13.42 2.24
C SER A 256 -18.71 14.20 3.28
N PHE A 257 -17.46 13.79 3.53
CA PHE A 257 -16.68 14.33 4.64
C PHE A 257 -15.47 15.18 4.20
N ALA A 258 -15.07 15.15 2.92
CA ALA A 258 -13.88 15.86 2.40
C ALA A 258 -12.62 15.67 3.28
N ASN A 259 -12.42 14.45 3.75
CA ASN A 259 -11.54 14.08 4.86
C ASN A 259 -10.09 13.79 4.44
N ARG A 260 -9.66 14.17 3.24
CA ARG A 260 -8.27 13.99 2.79
C ARG A 260 -7.36 15.01 3.49
N THR A 261 -6.51 14.51 4.39
CA THR A 261 -5.50 15.31 5.09
C THR A 261 -4.09 14.85 4.69
N LEU A 262 -3.10 15.68 4.97
CA LEU A 262 -1.70 15.29 4.95
C LEU A 262 -1.24 14.87 6.35
N PRO A 263 -0.14 14.10 6.48
CA PRO A 263 0.42 13.75 7.78
C PRO A 263 0.84 14.94 8.63
N ASP A 264 0.70 14.80 9.94
CA ASP A 264 1.21 15.74 10.94
C ASP A 264 2.74 15.60 11.11
N ALA A 265 3.25 14.36 10.99
CA ALA A 265 4.66 14.05 11.03
C ALA A 265 4.96 12.70 10.36
N VAL A 266 6.14 12.62 9.77
CA VAL A 266 6.68 11.39 9.17
C VAL A 266 8.07 11.14 9.75
N TYR A 267 8.36 9.89 10.07
CA TYR A 267 9.67 9.40 10.47
C TYR A 267 10.03 8.19 9.61
N VAL A 268 11.16 8.24 8.92
CA VAL A 268 11.63 7.16 8.06
C VAL A 268 13.00 6.72 8.55
N THR A 269 13.22 5.41 8.62
CA THR A 269 14.51 4.83 9.07
C THR A 269 15.04 3.83 8.06
N LEU A 270 16.35 3.86 7.86
CA LEU A 270 17.10 2.83 7.16
C LEU A 270 17.81 1.93 8.17
N ARG A 271 17.62 0.61 8.07
CA ARG A 271 18.07 -0.36 9.07
C ARG A 271 18.71 -1.59 8.44
N GLN A 272 19.73 -2.12 9.09
CA GLN A 272 20.39 -3.37 8.68
C GLN A 272 20.16 -4.54 9.67
N ASP A 273 19.50 -4.27 10.79
CA ASP A 273 19.17 -5.28 11.80
C ASP A 273 17.83 -5.97 11.49
N GLN A 274 16.72 -5.29 11.75
CA GLN A 274 15.37 -5.79 11.56
C GLN A 274 14.39 -4.62 11.42
N PRO A 275 13.21 -4.83 10.79
CA PRO A 275 12.16 -3.82 10.81
C PRO A 275 11.61 -3.62 12.23
N VAL A 276 11.32 -2.39 12.60
CA VAL A 276 10.89 -2.01 13.95
C VAL A 276 9.58 -1.23 13.89
N ASN A 277 8.48 -1.86 14.29
CA ASN A 277 7.19 -1.19 14.40
C ASN A 277 7.06 -0.49 15.74
N LEU A 278 6.94 0.83 15.74
CA LEU A 278 6.81 1.66 16.95
C LEU A 278 5.37 1.75 17.49
N CYS A 279 4.47 0.85 17.09
CA CYS A 279 3.06 0.84 17.54
C CYS A 279 2.94 0.75 19.07
N GLY A 280 3.93 0.14 19.76
CA GLY A 280 3.99 0.05 21.21
C GLY A 280 3.95 1.41 21.93
N ALA A 281 4.37 2.49 21.27
CA ALA A 281 4.22 3.86 21.77
C ALA A 281 2.76 4.22 22.11
N PHE A 282 1.80 3.53 21.51
CA PHE A 282 0.37 3.79 21.60
C PHE A 282 -0.42 2.66 22.28
N GLU A 283 0.25 1.67 22.87
CA GLU A 283 -0.42 0.64 23.66
C GLU A 283 -1.25 1.28 24.77
N LYS A 284 -0.66 2.21 25.51
CA LYS A 284 -1.43 3.12 26.36
C LYS A 284 -2.00 4.26 25.51
N PRO A 285 -3.34 4.45 25.49
CA PRO A 285 -3.96 5.53 24.72
C PRO A 285 -3.41 6.91 25.10
N VAL A 286 -3.06 7.70 24.10
CA VAL A 286 -2.68 9.10 24.28
C VAL A 286 -3.84 9.87 24.90
N ARG A 287 -3.58 10.66 25.92
CA ARG A 287 -4.58 11.50 26.57
C ARG A 287 -4.77 12.79 25.78
N LYS A 288 -6.00 13.31 25.80
CA LYS A 288 -6.32 14.61 25.23
C LYS A 288 -5.49 15.70 25.92
N SER A 289 -4.93 16.60 25.14
CA SER A 289 -4.28 17.84 25.60
C SER A 289 -5.06 19.06 25.12
N GLU A 290 -4.68 20.24 25.55
CA GLU A 290 -5.21 21.50 25.02
C GLU A 290 -4.90 21.68 23.53
N GLU A 291 -3.80 21.08 23.05
CA GLU A 291 -3.36 21.06 21.65
C GLU A 291 -3.90 19.85 20.84
N GLY A 292 -4.88 19.13 21.38
CA GLY A 292 -5.44 17.93 20.75
C GLY A 292 -4.61 16.67 20.98
N TYR A 293 -4.51 15.79 19.97
CA TYR A 293 -3.83 14.50 20.06
C TYR A 293 -2.53 14.42 19.24
N ALA A 294 -2.33 15.29 18.27
CA ALA A 294 -1.16 15.21 17.37
C ALA A 294 0.16 15.43 18.14
N GLU A 295 0.29 16.51 18.89
CA GLU A 295 1.53 16.80 19.64
C GLU A 295 1.85 15.76 20.71
N PRO A 296 0.91 15.32 21.58
CA PRO A 296 1.17 14.24 22.51
C PRO A 296 1.54 12.91 21.82
N SER A 297 1.00 12.65 20.61
CA SER A 297 1.34 11.46 19.84
C SER A 297 2.78 11.51 19.31
N LYS A 298 3.23 12.67 18.82
CA LYS A 298 4.64 12.88 18.43
C LYS A 298 5.60 12.65 19.61
N MET A 299 5.24 13.18 20.78
CA MET A 299 6.03 12.99 22.00
C MET A 299 6.12 11.52 22.39
N ALA A 300 5.00 10.79 22.39
CA ALA A 300 4.96 9.36 22.73
C ALA A 300 5.79 8.54 21.74
N LEU A 301 5.66 8.80 20.43
CA LEU A 301 6.42 8.12 19.38
C LEU A 301 7.93 8.32 19.56
N LYS A 302 8.35 9.58 19.77
CA LYS A 302 9.75 9.97 19.95
C LYS A 302 10.38 9.32 21.17
N GLN A 303 9.69 9.36 22.31
CA GLN A 303 10.18 8.77 23.54
C GLN A 303 10.31 7.25 23.42
N TYR A 304 9.29 6.59 22.90
CA TYR A 304 9.30 5.14 22.73
C TYR A 304 10.41 4.68 21.76
N ALA A 305 10.62 5.40 20.66
CA ALA A 305 11.70 5.09 19.72
C ALA A 305 13.07 5.14 20.41
N LYS A 306 13.36 6.19 21.20
CA LYS A 306 14.61 6.32 21.95
C LYS A 306 14.82 5.20 22.96
N GLU A 307 13.78 4.86 23.73
CA GLU A 307 13.84 3.78 24.70
C GLU A 307 14.12 2.43 24.02
N LEU A 308 13.43 2.17 22.91
CA LEU A 308 13.57 0.91 22.18
C LEU A 308 14.97 0.76 21.55
N TYR A 309 15.52 1.83 20.99
CA TYR A 309 16.87 1.83 20.40
C TYR A 309 17.99 1.75 21.46
N ASN A 310 17.70 2.08 22.69
CA ASN A 310 18.65 1.92 23.78
C ASN A 310 18.56 0.54 24.48
N THR A 311 17.53 -0.28 24.17
CA THR A 311 17.27 -1.51 24.93
C THR A 311 17.22 -2.78 24.07
N PHE A 312 16.46 -2.77 22.97
CA PHE A 312 16.15 -3.98 22.20
C PHE A 312 16.59 -3.94 20.74
N ALA A 313 16.72 -2.77 20.14
CA ALA A 313 17.10 -2.61 18.74
C ALA A 313 18.28 -1.65 18.65
N GLU A 314 19.09 -1.81 17.63
CA GLU A 314 20.13 -0.82 17.33
C GLU A 314 19.51 0.50 16.83
N ALA A 315 20.22 1.61 16.99
CA ALA A 315 19.81 2.86 16.34
C ALA A 315 19.78 2.68 14.82
N PRO A 316 18.83 3.32 14.11
CA PRO A 316 18.80 3.28 12.66
C PRO A 316 20.12 3.81 12.10
N GLU A 317 20.59 3.23 11.01
CA GLU A 317 21.77 3.70 10.31
C GLU A 317 21.59 5.11 9.76
N GLN A 318 20.41 5.38 9.22
CA GLN A 318 19.96 6.71 8.82
C GLN A 318 18.50 6.94 9.22
N SER A 319 18.19 8.20 9.51
CA SER A 319 16.86 8.63 9.90
C SER A 319 16.49 9.93 9.19
N PHE A 320 15.23 10.04 8.81
CA PHE A 320 14.66 11.21 8.14
C PHE A 320 13.34 11.60 8.80
N THR A 321 13.07 12.89 8.92
CA THR A 321 11.77 13.38 9.38
C THR A 321 11.17 14.41 8.43
N VAL A 322 9.84 14.45 8.38
CA VAL A 322 9.05 15.48 7.68
C VAL A 322 8.00 15.98 8.66
N GLY A 323 7.81 17.30 8.72
CA GLY A 323 6.98 17.95 9.73
C GLY A 323 7.74 18.25 11.03
N ALA A 324 7.14 19.03 11.91
CA ALA A 324 7.70 19.43 13.18
C ALA A 324 7.39 18.43 14.33
N GLY A 325 8.19 18.47 15.38
CA GLY A 325 7.96 17.72 16.64
C GLY A 325 8.75 16.43 16.78
N LEU A 326 9.53 16.03 15.76
CA LEU A 326 10.38 14.85 15.77
C LEU A 326 11.89 15.18 15.57
N GLU A 327 12.28 16.42 15.80
CA GLU A 327 13.64 16.95 15.54
C GLU A 327 14.74 16.19 16.30
N GLU A 328 14.40 15.60 17.44
CA GLU A 328 15.32 14.79 18.25
C GLU A 328 15.64 13.42 17.63
N LEU A 329 14.86 12.96 16.65
CA LEU A 329 15.10 11.73 15.89
C LEU A 329 15.89 11.97 14.61
N ALA A 330 15.61 13.07 13.92
CA ALA A 330 16.36 13.56 12.75
C ALA A 330 15.96 14.99 12.43
N GLN A 331 16.83 15.73 11.75
CA GLN A 331 16.50 17.08 11.27
C GLN A 331 15.37 17.02 10.23
N PRO A 332 14.32 17.85 10.37
CA PRO A 332 13.20 17.83 9.43
C PRO A 332 13.59 18.41 8.08
N MET A 333 13.02 17.85 7.02
CA MET A 333 13.18 18.32 5.66
C MET A 333 11.85 18.23 4.89
N PRO A 334 11.70 18.97 3.78
CA PRO A 334 10.52 18.82 2.91
C PRO A 334 10.39 17.40 2.34
N LEU A 335 9.15 16.92 2.14
CA LEU A 335 8.88 15.57 1.69
C LEU A 335 9.65 15.18 0.42
N ASN A 336 9.63 16.02 -0.62
CA ASN A 336 10.32 15.71 -1.88
C ASN A 336 11.84 15.62 -1.71
N ALA A 337 12.42 16.43 -0.83
CA ALA A 337 13.85 16.35 -0.52
C ALA A 337 14.16 15.04 0.24
N MET A 338 13.32 14.68 1.20
CA MET A 338 13.45 13.41 1.95
C MET A 338 13.40 12.20 1.01
N LEU A 339 12.44 12.18 0.09
CA LEU A 339 12.29 11.08 -0.88
C LEU A 339 13.49 10.97 -1.82
N ALA A 340 14.03 12.10 -2.28
CA ALA A 340 15.22 12.11 -3.13
C ALA A 340 16.49 11.63 -2.39
N VAL A 341 16.65 12.07 -1.14
CA VAL A 341 17.79 11.63 -0.30
C VAL A 341 17.65 10.14 0.05
N LEU A 342 16.43 9.66 0.34
CA LEU A 342 16.16 8.25 0.61
C LEU A 342 16.54 7.37 -0.58
N GLU A 343 16.09 7.72 -1.80
CA GLU A 343 16.43 7.00 -3.03
C GLU A 343 17.95 6.90 -3.20
N LYS A 344 18.63 8.04 -3.16
CA LYS A 344 20.08 8.11 -3.27
C LYS A 344 20.81 7.29 -2.21
N THR A 345 20.34 7.34 -0.97
CA THR A 345 20.91 6.54 0.12
C THR A 345 20.78 5.04 -0.15
N VAL A 346 19.62 4.60 -0.64
CA VAL A 346 19.39 3.20 -1.01
C VAL A 346 20.31 2.80 -2.17
N GLU A 347 20.46 3.64 -3.21
CA GLU A 347 21.38 3.39 -4.33
C GLU A 347 22.83 3.25 -3.86
N GLU A 348 23.29 4.16 -3.00
CA GLU A 348 24.66 4.12 -2.44
C GLU A 348 24.91 2.84 -1.64
N LYS A 349 23.92 2.39 -0.84
CA LYS A 349 24.01 1.13 -0.10
C LYS A 349 24.04 -0.08 -1.01
N LEU A 350 23.31 -0.07 -2.11
CA LEU A 350 23.29 -1.16 -3.08
C LEU A 350 24.54 -1.20 -3.96
N SER A 351 25.17 -0.06 -4.22
CA SER A 351 26.38 0.07 -5.06
C SER A 351 27.67 -0.20 -4.29
N GLY A 352 27.73 0.14 -3.02
CA GLY A 352 28.85 -0.20 -2.15
C GLY A 352 28.75 -1.68 -1.77
N ASN A 353 29.73 -2.51 -2.14
CA ASN A 353 29.82 -3.96 -1.89
C ASN A 353 29.58 -4.41 -0.42
N GLU A 354 28.89 -3.65 0.37
CA GLU A 354 28.52 -3.88 1.76
C GLU A 354 27.14 -4.57 1.93
N VAL A 355 26.48 -4.87 0.83
CA VAL A 355 25.16 -5.57 0.81
C VAL A 355 25.31 -7.03 0.40
#